data_ba6b4749fe0a0204082fca18d8e4003f
#
_entry.id   ba6b4749fe0a0204082fca18d8e4003f
#
_cell.length_a   1.000
_cell.length_b   1.000
_cell.length_c   1.000
_cell.angle_alpha   90.00
_cell.angle_beta   90.00
_cell.angle_gamma   90.00
#
_symmetry.space_group_name_H-M   'P 1'
#
loop_
_entity.id
_entity.type
_entity.pdbx_description
1 polymer ?
#
loop_
_entity_poly.entity_id
_entity_poly.type
_entity_poly.pdbx_seq_one_letter_code
_entity_poly.pdbx_strand_id
1 'polypeptide(L)'
;MKKTFLYLFGVIILLALPIIIWFFKDEKTVTIAIIDKTVPTESYREHKGLTWLLNHQRYVSESGEAYLADTDYYGFVPNEKEESYTTRDLPGDLSGTDLIYLADSYGVYEENLPWQTTEKKPGSSSMITGGLSMAEWNTIKQQVQAEGTDLVMEFNTFASPTPKEVATDINKFLGLEWSGWSGRYFVDLDSSDSEIPQWIIDNYEKNEAKWHFKGAGFILVNDDTGEIVVLSEEAGEIGSDGLHLTFTEQGTAQFNLTDSLLLVIGLILMKPLKERMS
;
A
#
# COMPACT_ATOMS: atom_id res chain seq x y z
N MET A 1 23.36 -45.63 -21.27
CA MET A 1 22.02 -45.44 -20.71
C MET A 1 22.00 -45.30 -19.19
N LYS A 2 22.50 -46.27 -18.37
CA LYS A 2 22.45 -46.18 -16.89
C LYS A 2 23.19 -44.96 -16.31
N LYS A 3 24.37 -44.61 -16.82
CA LYS A 3 25.13 -43.41 -16.37
C LYS A 3 24.41 -42.10 -16.69
N THR A 4 23.84 -41.98 -17.89
CA THR A 4 23.07 -40.80 -18.32
C THR A 4 21.82 -40.58 -17.46
N PHE A 5 21.12 -41.67 -17.12
CA PHE A 5 19.98 -41.63 -16.21
C PHE A 5 20.41 -41.18 -14.80
N LEU A 6 21.54 -41.65 -14.30
CA LEU A 6 22.04 -41.24 -12.98
C LEU A 6 22.41 -39.76 -12.92
N TYR A 7 23.06 -39.25 -13.98
CA TYR A 7 23.34 -37.81 -14.07
C TYR A 7 22.07 -36.96 -14.15
N LEU A 8 21.10 -37.37 -14.98
CA LEU A 8 19.79 -36.65 -15.09
C LEU A 8 19.06 -36.65 -13.73
N PHE A 9 19.04 -37.78 -13.03
CA PHE A 9 18.44 -37.88 -11.72
C PHE A 9 19.13 -36.98 -10.68
N GLY A 10 20.49 -36.92 -10.69
CA GLY A 10 21.26 -36.02 -9.85
C GLY A 10 20.93 -34.54 -10.12
N VAL A 11 20.78 -34.15 -11.38
CA VAL A 11 20.38 -32.78 -11.77
C VAL A 11 18.95 -32.46 -11.28
N ILE A 12 18.02 -33.39 -11.41
CA ILE A 12 16.65 -33.20 -10.91
C ILE A 12 16.64 -33.00 -9.39
N ILE A 13 17.41 -33.83 -8.63
CA ILE A 13 17.51 -33.64 -7.18
C ILE A 13 18.11 -32.28 -6.84
N LEU A 14 19.15 -31.86 -7.54
CA LEU A 14 19.81 -30.58 -7.31
C LEU A 14 18.84 -29.41 -7.56
N LEU A 15 18.04 -29.48 -8.62
CA LEU A 15 17.01 -28.47 -8.93
C LEU A 15 15.83 -28.50 -7.93
N ALA A 16 15.51 -29.66 -7.38
CA ALA A 16 14.47 -29.82 -6.37
C ALA A 16 14.92 -29.42 -4.95
N LEU A 17 16.23 -29.33 -4.71
CA LEU A 17 16.80 -29.10 -3.38
C LEU A 17 16.25 -27.85 -2.68
N PRO A 18 16.09 -26.67 -3.33
CA PRO A 18 15.50 -25.49 -2.69
C PRO A 18 14.07 -25.75 -2.22
N ILE A 19 13.27 -26.44 -3.01
CA ILE A 19 11.88 -26.80 -2.67
C ILE A 19 11.85 -27.77 -1.49
N ILE A 20 12.75 -28.76 -1.49
CA ILE A 20 12.88 -29.73 -0.40
C ILE A 20 13.27 -29.01 0.90
N ILE A 21 14.28 -28.13 0.85
CA ILE A 21 14.70 -27.35 2.03
C ILE A 21 13.55 -26.50 2.54
N TRP A 22 12.83 -25.82 1.63
CA TRP A 22 11.68 -25.00 2.00
C TRP A 22 10.58 -25.84 2.68
N PHE A 23 10.29 -27.01 2.18
CA PHE A 23 9.26 -27.90 2.72
C PHE A 23 9.58 -28.38 4.16
N PHE A 24 10.86 -28.53 4.48
CA PHE A 24 11.32 -28.91 5.83
C PHE A 24 11.61 -27.71 6.75
N LYS A 25 11.37 -26.48 6.29
CA LYS A 25 11.46 -25.29 7.16
C LYS A 25 10.33 -25.34 8.20
N ASP A 26 10.67 -25.05 9.45
CA ASP A 26 9.68 -25.00 10.53
C ASP A 26 8.62 -23.92 10.26
N GLU A 27 7.39 -24.22 10.61
CA GLU A 27 6.29 -23.27 10.63
C GLU A 27 6.39 -22.36 11.84
N LYS A 28 5.99 -21.11 11.65
CA LYS A 28 5.96 -20.07 12.71
C LYS A 28 4.56 -19.52 12.79
N THR A 29 3.96 -19.61 13.96
CA THR A 29 2.66 -19.01 14.21
C THR A 29 2.81 -17.49 14.34
N VAL A 30 1.94 -16.77 13.66
CA VAL A 30 1.78 -15.31 13.78
C VAL A 30 0.30 -14.97 13.56
N THR A 31 -0.26 -14.11 14.39
CA THR A 31 -1.65 -13.65 14.28
C THR A 31 -1.66 -12.26 13.66
N ILE A 32 -2.22 -12.14 12.47
CA ILE A 32 -2.21 -10.89 11.70
C ILE A 32 -3.63 -10.43 11.40
N ALA A 33 -3.93 -9.18 11.72
CA ALA A 33 -5.12 -8.50 11.24
C ALA A 33 -4.78 -7.70 9.98
N ILE A 34 -5.19 -8.19 8.82
CA ILE A 34 -5.03 -7.51 7.53
C ILE A 34 -6.27 -6.67 7.27
N ILE A 35 -6.10 -5.37 7.05
CA ILE A 35 -7.19 -4.43 6.75
C ILE A 35 -6.96 -3.91 5.34
N ASP A 36 -7.90 -4.22 4.44
CA ASP A 36 -7.87 -3.78 3.06
C ASP A 36 -9.27 -3.40 2.60
N LYS A 37 -9.52 -2.12 2.45
CA LYS A 37 -10.81 -1.58 2.01
C LYS A 37 -10.88 -1.34 0.51
N THR A 38 -9.76 -1.56 -0.21
CA THR A 38 -9.61 -1.28 -1.64
C THR A 38 -9.51 -2.58 -2.45
N VAL A 39 -10.52 -3.44 -2.35
CA VAL A 39 -10.57 -4.74 -3.03
C VAL A 39 -11.75 -4.80 -4.01
N PRO A 40 -11.72 -4.03 -5.13
CA PRO A 40 -12.84 -4.03 -6.08
C PRO A 40 -12.98 -5.33 -6.88
N THR A 41 -11.93 -6.16 -6.91
CA THR A 41 -11.86 -7.41 -7.70
C THR A 41 -11.26 -8.55 -6.90
N GLU A 42 -11.51 -9.78 -7.33
CA GLU A 42 -10.92 -11.01 -6.75
C GLU A 42 -9.39 -11.15 -7.03
N SER A 43 -8.74 -10.08 -7.47
CA SER A 43 -7.28 -10.04 -7.61
C SER A 43 -6.55 -9.85 -6.27
N TYR A 44 -7.22 -9.27 -5.26
CA TYR A 44 -6.71 -8.99 -3.91
C TYR A 44 -5.36 -8.25 -3.92
N ARG A 45 -5.18 -7.34 -4.85
CA ARG A 45 -3.90 -6.78 -5.26
C ARG A 45 -3.12 -6.18 -4.09
N GLU A 46 -3.78 -5.43 -3.22
CA GLU A 46 -3.13 -4.59 -2.22
C GLU A 46 -2.50 -5.42 -1.08
N HIS A 47 -3.12 -6.54 -0.67
CA HIS A 47 -2.57 -7.40 0.40
C HIS A 47 -2.04 -8.78 -0.08
N LYS A 48 -2.20 -9.12 -1.35
CA LYS A 48 -1.74 -10.41 -1.91
C LYS A 48 -0.24 -10.63 -1.74
N GLY A 49 0.55 -9.55 -1.83
CA GLY A 49 2.00 -9.61 -1.63
C GLY A 49 2.37 -10.04 -0.22
N LEU A 50 1.70 -9.50 0.80
CA LEU A 50 1.89 -9.93 2.19
C LEU A 50 1.49 -11.39 2.38
N THR A 51 0.32 -11.79 1.91
CA THR A 51 -0.17 -13.18 2.01
C THR A 51 0.81 -14.16 1.36
N TRP A 52 1.33 -13.81 0.18
CA TRP A 52 2.37 -14.61 -0.47
C TRP A 52 3.64 -14.71 0.38
N LEU A 53 4.09 -13.58 0.95
CA LEU A 53 5.30 -13.53 1.77
C LEU A 53 5.15 -14.40 3.02
N LEU A 54 4.03 -14.32 3.71
CA LEU A 54 3.74 -15.13 4.89
C LEU A 54 3.82 -16.62 4.56
N ASN A 55 3.12 -17.06 3.54
CA ASN A 55 3.11 -18.45 3.11
C ASN A 55 4.49 -18.91 2.63
N HIS A 56 5.23 -18.08 1.89
CA HIS A 56 6.58 -18.38 1.44
C HIS A 56 7.56 -18.54 2.61
N GLN A 57 7.39 -17.74 3.66
CA GLN A 57 8.20 -17.82 4.88
C GLN A 57 7.70 -18.88 5.87
N ARG A 58 6.60 -19.60 5.54
CA ARG A 58 5.93 -20.60 6.37
C ARG A 58 5.40 -20.03 7.69
N TYR A 59 4.88 -18.80 7.63
CA TYR A 59 4.04 -18.29 8.69
C TYR A 59 2.62 -18.85 8.55
N VAL A 60 2.05 -19.27 9.66
CA VAL A 60 0.70 -19.84 9.76
C VAL A 60 -0.11 -19.06 10.79
N SER A 61 -1.44 -19.11 10.67
CA SER A 61 -2.35 -18.55 11.66
C SER A 61 -2.33 -19.35 12.98
N GLU A 62 -3.03 -18.89 14.00
CA GLU A 62 -3.21 -19.65 15.25
C GLU A 62 -3.81 -21.05 15.06
N SER A 63 -4.64 -21.22 14.02
CA SER A 63 -5.20 -22.55 13.68
C SER A 63 -4.19 -23.48 13.00
N GLY A 64 -2.98 -23.00 12.68
CA GLY A 64 -1.97 -23.73 11.93
C GLY A 64 -2.21 -23.76 10.43
N GLU A 65 -3.10 -22.89 9.92
CA GLU A 65 -3.43 -22.82 8.50
C GLU A 65 -2.66 -21.67 7.81
N ALA A 66 -2.39 -21.87 6.52
CA ALA A 66 -1.78 -20.84 5.69
C ALA A 66 -2.74 -19.66 5.50
N TYR A 67 -2.19 -18.45 5.37
CA TYR A 67 -2.98 -17.25 5.09
C TYR A 67 -3.53 -17.26 3.66
N LEU A 68 -4.83 -16.95 3.51
CA LEU A 68 -5.53 -16.87 2.24
C LEU A 68 -5.92 -15.44 1.92
N ALA A 69 -5.62 -14.99 0.70
CA ALA A 69 -5.90 -13.60 0.31
C ALA A 69 -7.39 -13.29 0.20
N ASP A 70 -8.23 -14.29 -0.05
CA ASP A 70 -9.68 -14.13 -0.22
C ASP A 70 -10.47 -14.15 1.10
N THR A 71 -9.88 -14.73 2.16
CA THR A 71 -10.58 -14.92 3.44
C THR A 71 -9.99 -14.17 4.61
N ASP A 72 -8.67 -13.97 4.65
CA ASP A 72 -7.98 -13.55 5.86
C ASP A 72 -7.68 -12.04 5.89
N TYR A 73 -8.70 -11.23 5.59
CA TYR A 73 -8.64 -9.79 5.68
C TYR A 73 -9.98 -9.17 6.09
N TYR A 74 -9.97 -7.93 6.51
CA TYR A 74 -11.13 -7.09 6.83
C TYR A 74 -11.26 -5.97 5.81
N GLY A 75 -12.47 -5.76 5.28
CA GLY A 75 -12.76 -4.74 4.28
C GLY A 75 -13.79 -5.17 3.26
N PHE A 76 -13.65 -4.71 2.03
CA PHE A 76 -14.57 -5.00 0.94
C PHE A 76 -14.31 -6.40 0.37
N VAL A 77 -15.36 -7.21 0.22
CA VAL A 77 -15.28 -8.58 -0.26
C VAL A 77 -16.11 -8.70 -1.56
N PRO A 78 -15.44 -8.69 -2.73
CA PRO A 78 -16.13 -8.84 -4.01
C PRO A 78 -16.59 -10.28 -4.24
N ASN A 79 -17.65 -10.44 -5.04
CA ASN A 79 -18.08 -11.69 -5.63
C ASN A 79 -18.37 -11.43 -7.12
N GLU A 80 -17.36 -11.58 -7.94
CA GLU A 80 -17.44 -11.28 -9.38
C GLU A 80 -18.42 -12.20 -10.09
N LYS A 81 -18.56 -13.44 -9.64
CA LYS A 81 -19.45 -14.43 -10.24
C LYS A 81 -20.94 -14.07 -10.06
N GLU A 82 -21.26 -13.49 -8.89
CA GLU A 82 -22.64 -13.11 -8.55
C GLU A 82 -22.92 -11.63 -8.76
N GLU A 83 -21.91 -10.89 -9.29
CA GLU A 83 -21.96 -9.44 -9.49
C GLU A 83 -22.42 -8.70 -8.21
N SER A 84 -21.88 -9.13 -7.06
CA SER A 84 -22.26 -8.67 -5.73
C SER A 84 -21.04 -8.45 -4.85
N TYR A 85 -21.26 -7.89 -3.68
CA TYR A 85 -20.21 -7.71 -2.67
C TYR A 85 -20.78 -7.80 -1.26
N THR A 86 -19.90 -8.04 -0.31
CA THR A 86 -20.15 -7.86 1.12
C THR A 86 -19.03 -7.05 1.75
N THR A 87 -19.16 -6.68 3.02
CA THR A 87 -18.09 -6.11 3.82
C THR A 87 -17.78 -7.02 5.00
N ARG A 88 -16.51 -7.13 5.34
CA ARG A 88 -16.05 -7.83 6.53
C ARG A 88 -15.49 -6.78 7.49
N ASP A 89 -16.27 -6.46 8.51
CA ASP A 89 -15.91 -5.42 9.48
C ASP A 89 -14.75 -5.84 10.37
N LEU A 90 -13.92 -4.87 10.77
CA LEU A 90 -12.89 -5.09 11.76
C LEU A 90 -13.54 -5.44 13.11
N PRO A 91 -13.14 -6.52 13.79
CA PRO A 91 -13.68 -6.83 15.11
C PRO A 91 -13.33 -5.74 16.13
N GLY A 92 -14.19 -5.55 17.11
CA GLY A 92 -13.97 -4.59 18.19
C GLY A 92 -12.88 -5.01 19.18
N ASP A 93 -12.40 -6.25 19.10
CA ASP A 93 -11.33 -6.82 19.90
C ASP A 93 -10.30 -7.47 18.98
N LEU A 94 -9.04 -7.04 19.14
CA LEU A 94 -7.88 -7.54 18.39
C LEU A 94 -6.87 -8.22 19.32
N SER A 95 -7.29 -8.61 20.53
CA SER A 95 -6.42 -9.28 21.51
C SER A 95 -5.69 -10.48 20.89
N GLY A 96 -4.42 -10.62 21.21
CA GLY A 96 -3.56 -11.69 20.68
C GLY A 96 -3.08 -11.46 19.25
N THR A 97 -3.34 -10.30 18.65
CA THR A 97 -2.80 -9.95 17.33
C THR A 97 -1.35 -9.51 17.45
N ASP A 98 -0.45 -10.19 16.72
CA ASP A 98 0.99 -9.84 16.69
C ASP A 98 1.26 -8.66 15.75
N LEU A 99 0.55 -8.58 14.63
CA LEU A 99 0.72 -7.56 13.60
C LEU A 99 -0.63 -7.07 13.07
N ILE A 100 -0.79 -5.76 12.99
CA ILE A 100 -1.88 -5.12 12.25
C ILE A 100 -1.28 -4.53 10.97
N TYR A 101 -1.80 -4.93 9.82
CA TYR A 101 -1.38 -4.45 8.52
C TYR A 101 -2.53 -3.75 7.81
N LEU A 102 -2.44 -2.42 7.67
CA LEU A 102 -3.36 -1.63 6.85
C LEU A 102 -2.78 -1.53 5.44
N ALA A 103 -3.29 -2.36 4.54
CA ALA A 103 -2.85 -2.41 3.16
C ALA A 103 -3.33 -1.20 2.37
N ASP A 104 -4.63 -0.93 2.41
CA ASP A 104 -5.21 0.24 1.73
C ASP A 104 -6.57 0.61 2.34
N SER A 105 -6.84 1.90 2.43
CA SER A 105 -8.12 2.46 2.86
C SER A 105 -8.75 3.45 1.87
N TYR A 106 -8.22 3.57 0.63
CA TYR A 106 -8.84 4.38 -0.41
C TYR A 106 -10.29 3.96 -0.67
N GLY A 107 -10.53 2.66 -0.63
CA GLY A 107 -11.88 2.12 -0.72
C GLY A 107 -12.31 1.74 -2.14
N VAL A 108 -13.59 1.42 -2.26
CA VAL A 108 -14.21 1.00 -3.52
C VAL A 108 -15.34 1.95 -3.88
N TYR A 109 -15.33 2.39 -5.13
CA TYR A 109 -16.33 3.24 -5.75
C TYR A 109 -17.13 2.43 -6.76
N GLU A 110 -18.35 2.85 -7.08
CA GLU A 110 -19.20 2.14 -8.05
C GLU A 110 -18.50 1.88 -9.39
N GLU A 111 -17.69 2.83 -9.87
CA GLU A 111 -16.93 2.70 -11.12
C GLU A 111 -15.77 1.68 -11.07
N ASN A 112 -15.35 1.26 -9.87
CA ASN A 112 -14.28 0.27 -9.70
C ASN A 112 -14.80 -1.18 -9.83
N LEU A 113 -16.11 -1.39 -9.77
CA LEU A 113 -16.68 -2.72 -9.82
C LEU A 113 -16.60 -3.28 -11.25
N PRO A 114 -16.05 -4.47 -11.47
CA PRO A 114 -15.82 -5.04 -12.81
C PRO A 114 -17.10 -5.32 -13.58
N TRP A 115 -18.25 -5.41 -12.91
CA TRP A 115 -19.57 -5.60 -13.54
C TRP A 115 -20.34 -4.30 -13.81
N GLN A 116 -19.77 -3.13 -13.44
CA GLN A 116 -20.36 -1.85 -13.78
C GLN A 116 -19.94 -1.43 -15.18
N THR A 117 -20.92 -1.37 -16.09
CA THR A 117 -20.69 -1.03 -17.50
C THR A 117 -20.93 0.44 -17.84
N THR A 118 -21.28 1.26 -16.85
CA THR A 118 -21.62 2.66 -17.11
C THR A 118 -20.34 3.47 -17.27
N GLU A 119 -20.11 4.05 -18.46
CA GLU A 119 -19.08 5.06 -18.69
C GLU A 119 -19.38 6.33 -17.86
N LYS A 120 -18.95 6.35 -16.61
CA LYS A 120 -18.95 7.55 -15.78
C LYS A 120 -17.61 8.25 -15.94
N LYS A 121 -17.64 9.58 -15.90
CA LYS A 121 -16.39 10.35 -15.86
C LYS A 121 -15.63 9.98 -14.58
N PRO A 122 -14.30 9.76 -14.67
CA PRO A 122 -13.47 9.50 -13.49
C PRO A 122 -13.73 10.52 -12.38
N GLY A 123 -13.92 10.05 -11.15
CA GLY A 123 -14.17 10.90 -9.99
C GLY A 123 -15.61 11.37 -9.81
N SER A 124 -16.58 10.87 -10.60
CA SER A 124 -18.02 11.18 -10.45
C SER A 124 -18.84 10.09 -9.79
N SER A 125 -18.20 8.99 -9.41
CA SER A 125 -18.83 7.79 -8.88
C SER A 125 -19.03 7.90 -7.35
N SER A 126 -20.12 7.30 -6.85
CA SER A 126 -20.37 7.23 -5.41
C SER A 126 -19.42 6.24 -4.74
N MET A 127 -18.86 6.61 -3.62
CA MET A 127 -18.09 5.70 -2.79
C MET A 127 -19.02 4.66 -2.14
N ILE A 128 -18.68 3.40 -2.26
CA ILE A 128 -19.39 2.29 -1.61
C ILE A 128 -18.85 2.10 -0.19
N THR A 129 -17.55 2.01 -0.06
CA THR A 129 -16.85 1.89 1.23
C THR A 129 -15.45 2.47 1.10
N GLY A 130 -14.88 2.94 2.18
CA GLY A 130 -13.51 3.48 2.20
C GLY A 130 -13.25 4.34 3.44
N GLY A 131 -12.01 4.73 3.59
CA GLY A 131 -11.52 5.46 4.74
C GLY A 131 -11.45 4.61 6.03
N LEU A 132 -10.61 5.00 6.93
CA LEU A 132 -10.55 4.42 8.27
C LEU A 132 -11.45 5.26 9.19
N SER A 133 -12.42 4.61 9.84
CA SER A 133 -13.27 5.30 10.80
C SER A 133 -12.54 5.53 12.15
N MET A 134 -13.02 6.50 12.94
CA MET A 134 -12.48 6.74 14.28
C MET A 134 -12.66 5.54 15.21
N ALA A 135 -13.73 4.77 15.03
CA ALA A 135 -13.97 3.57 15.83
C ALA A 135 -12.93 2.49 15.54
N GLU A 136 -12.68 2.19 14.26
CA GLU A 136 -11.65 1.24 13.85
C GLU A 136 -10.26 1.70 14.30
N TRP A 137 -9.95 2.99 14.09
CA TRP A 137 -8.68 3.54 14.55
C TRP A 137 -8.48 3.42 16.06
N ASN A 138 -9.50 3.68 16.86
CA ASN A 138 -9.42 3.53 18.30
C ASN A 138 -9.17 2.07 18.72
N THR A 139 -9.78 1.09 18.04
CA THR A 139 -9.53 -0.33 18.28
C THR A 139 -8.07 -0.69 17.96
N ILE A 140 -7.56 -0.26 16.82
CA ILE A 140 -6.17 -0.48 16.40
C ILE A 140 -5.21 0.17 17.41
N LYS A 141 -5.41 1.45 17.70
CA LYS A 141 -4.57 2.23 18.63
C LYS A 141 -4.53 1.62 20.02
N GLN A 142 -5.68 1.17 20.54
CA GLN A 142 -5.76 0.50 21.83
C GLN A 142 -4.94 -0.79 21.83
N GLN A 143 -5.06 -1.62 20.80
CA GLN A 143 -4.32 -2.87 20.66
C GLN A 143 -2.80 -2.64 20.64
N VAL A 144 -2.34 -1.70 19.81
CA VAL A 144 -0.92 -1.35 19.74
C VAL A 144 -0.37 -0.85 21.08
N GLN A 145 -1.15 -0.03 21.80
CA GLN A 145 -0.72 0.52 23.10
C GLN A 145 -0.76 -0.49 24.24
N ALA A 146 -1.75 -1.39 24.26
CA ALA A 146 -1.96 -2.32 25.36
C ALA A 146 -1.05 -3.55 25.30
N GLU A 147 -0.83 -4.10 24.10
CA GLU A 147 -0.14 -5.37 23.90
C GLU A 147 1.17 -5.26 23.13
N GLY A 148 1.52 -4.05 22.64
CA GLY A 148 2.75 -3.83 21.87
C GLY A 148 2.70 -4.51 20.50
N THR A 149 1.49 -4.69 19.96
CA THR A 149 1.26 -5.21 18.60
C THR A 149 1.97 -4.35 17.56
N ASP A 150 2.68 -4.98 16.64
CA ASP A 150 3.32 -4.27 15.53
C ASP A 150 2.26 -3.66 14.60
N LEU A 151 2.52 -2.45 14.10
CA LEU A 151 1.64 -1.73 13.19
C LEU A 151 2.38 -1.35 11.91
N VAL A 152 1.87 -1.83 10.78
CA VAL A 152 2.32 -1.43 9.45
C VAL A 152 1.16 -0.79 8.73
N MET A 153 1.36 0.41 8.19
CA MET A 153 0.34 1.19 7.49
C MET A 153 0.90 1.68 6.16
N GLU A 154 0.17 1.43 5.08
CA GLU A 154 0.51 1.98 3.78
C GLU A 154 -0.03 3.42 3.61
N PHE A 155 0.52 4.14 2.65
CA PHE A 155 0.33 5.59 2.52
C PHE A 155 -1.12 6.04 2.32
N ASN A 156 -1.96 5.25 1.66
CA ASN A 156 -3.35 5.60 1.39
C ASN A 156 -4.22 5.72 2.65
N THR A 157 -3.75 5.20 3.78
CA THR A 157 -4.46 5.33 5.07
C THR A 157 -4.55 6.77 5.55
N PHE A 158 -3.61 7.63 5.16
CA PHE A 158 -3.52 9.03 5.59
C PHE A 158 -4.29 9.99 4.67
N ALA A 159 -4.62 9.55 3.44
CA ALA A 159 -5.28 10.35 2.44
C ALA A 159 -6.81 10.19 2.49
N SER A 160 -7.53 11.06 1.77
CA SER A 160 -8.96 10.87 1.51
C SER A 160 -9.20 9.46 0.91
N PRO A 161 -10.28 8.76 1.34
CA PRO A 161 -11.44 9.24 2.10
C PRO A 161 -11.34 9.08 3.63
N THR A 162 -10.18 8.74 4.19
CA THR A 162 -10.02 8.76 5.66
C THR A 162 -10.31 10.18 6.20
N PRO A 163 -11.25 10.33 7.16
CA PRO A 163 -11.60 11.65 7.69
C PRO A 163 -10.38 12.37 8.27
N LYS A 164 -10.31 13.70 8.07
CA LYS A 164 -9.16 14.51 8.48
C LYS A 164 -8.85 14.41 9.99
N GLU A 165 -9.88 14.28 10.83
CA GLU A 165 -9.71 14.10 12.27
C GLU A 165 -9.05 12.75 12.60
N VAL A 166 -9.38 11.68 11.86
CA VAL A 166 -8.76 10.36 12.03
C VAL A 166 -7.30 10.40 11.59
N ALA A 167 -7.03 10.91 10.39
CA ALA A 167 -5.67 11.06 9.87
C ALA A 167 -4.80 11.91 10.81
N THR A 168 -5.37 12.97 11.40
CA THR A 168 -4.66 13.82 12.38
C THR A 168 -4.32 13.05 13.65
N ASP A 169 -5.22 12.21 14.17
CA ASP A 169 -4.95 11.41 15.37
C ASP A 169 -3.93 10.29 15.09
N ILE A 170 -3.99 9.67 13.91
CA ILE A 170 -2.98 8.70 13.46
C ILE A 170 -1.60 9.37 13.41
N ASN A 171 -1.49 10.50 12.74
CA ASN A 171 -0.23 11.23 12.60
C ASN A 171 0.37 11.60 13.97
N LYS A 172 -0.49 12.10 14.87
CA LYS A 172 -0.08 12.42 16.24
C LYS A 172 0.40 11.19 17.01
N PHE A 173 -0.28 10.05 16.84
CA PHE A 173 0.09 8.80 17.49
C PHE A 173 1.46 8.29 16.98
N LEU A 174 1.72 8.40 15.68
CA LEU A 174 2.97 8.00 15.07
C LEU A 174 4.12 9.01 15.25
N GLY A 175 3.85 10.16 15.87
CA GLY A 175 4.85 11.24 15.99
C GLY A 175 5.19 11.90 14.65
N LEU A 176 4.24 11.92 13.72
CA LEU A 176 4.39 12.46 12.37
C LEU A 176 3.53 13.72 12.17
N GLU A 177 3.93 14.54 11.23
CA GLU A 177 3.16 15.67 10.71
C GLU A 177 3.07 15.54 9.19
N TRP A 178 1.86 15.49 8.65
CA TRP A 178 1.68 15.50 7.21
C TRP A 178 1.99 16.88 6.64
N SER A 179 2.80 16.91 5.61
CA SER A 179 3.22 18.17 4.99
C SER A 179 2.18 18.76 4.03
N GLY A 180 1.09 18.03 3.76
CA GLY A 180 0.10 18.36 2.74
C GLY A 180 0.47 17.86 1.33
N TRP A 181 1.69 17.40 1.12
CA TRP A 181 2.17 17.00 -0.20
C TRP A 181 2.02 15.50 -0.44
N SER A 182 1.41 15.15 -1.55
CA SER A 182 1.42 13.82 -2.15
C SER A 182 1.98 13.88 -3.56
N GLY A 183 2.53 12.78 -4.05
CA GLY A 183 3.13 12.77 -5.38
C GLY A 183 3.13 11.40 -6.03
N ARG A 184 3.18 11.43 -7.36
CA ARG A 184 3.26 10.23 -8.20
C ARG A 184 4.23 10.45 -9.36
N TYR A 185 4.94 9.38 -9.71
CA TYR A 185 5.74 9.31 -10.92
C TYR A 185 4.86 8.98 -12.13
N PHE A 186 5.13 9.64 -13.24
CA PHE A 186 4.52 9.41 -14.54
C PHE A 186 5.62 9.10 -15.55
N VAL A 187 5.38 8.13 -16.42
CA VAL A 187 6.32 7.78 -17.50
C VAL A 187 6.31 8.79 -18.63
N ASP A 188 5.23 9.53 -18.76
CA ASP A 188 5.10 10.67 -19.68
C ASP A 188 4.24 11.77 -19.04
N LEU A 189 4.76 12.99 -19.05
CA LEU A 189 4.10 14.21 -18.56
C LEU A 189 3.34 14.94 -19.67
N ASP A 190 3.23 14.40 -20.87
CA ASP A 190 2.45 15.03 -21.95
C ASP A 190 0.97 15.12 -21.53
N SER A 191 0.37 16.31 -21.73
CA SER A 191 -1.04 16.56 -21.37
C SER A 191 -2.05 15.69 -22.11
N SER A 192 -1.63 14.97 -23.14
CA SER A 192 -2.44 13.99 -23.85
C SER A 192 -2.43 12.61 -23.20
N ASP A 193 -1.55 12.37 -22.20
CA ASP A 193 -1.52 11.13 -21.45
C ASP A 193 -2.77 11.04 -20.54
N SER A 194 -3.54 9.99 -20.73
CA SER A 194 -4.77 9.75 -19.96
C SER A 194 -4.52 9.40 -18.48
N GLU A 195 -3.26 9.11 -18.10
CA GLU A 195 -2.92 8.84 -16.70
C GLU A 195 -2.86 10.10 -15.85
N ILE A 196 -2.65 11.29 -16.46
CA ILE A 196 -2.66 12.56 -15.73
C ILE A 196 -4.09 13.07 -15.62
N PRO A 197 -4.67 13.15 -14.43
CA PRO A 197 -6.01 13.68 -14.24
C PRO A 197 -6.11 15.12 -14.75
N GLN A 198 -7.14 15.42 -15.54
CA GLN A 198 -7.34 16.75 -16.15
C GLN A 198 -7.36 17.89 -15.11
N TRP A 199 -7.89 17.64 -13.90
CA TRP A 199 -7.93 18.63 -12.83
C TRP A 199 -6.55 19.10 -12.37
N ILE A 200 -5.51 18.24 -12.48
CA ILE A 200 -4.13 18.62 -12.19
C ILE A 200 -3.63 19.64 -13.20
N ILE A 201 -3.85 19.37 -14.49
CA ILE A 201 -3.48 20.30 -15.57
C ILE A 201 -4.23 21.62 -15.41
N ASP A 202 -5.53 21.55 -15.18
CA ASP A 202 -6.38 22.75 -14.99
C ASP A 202 -5.95 23.59 -13.79
N ASN A 203 -5.56 22.96 -12.68
CA ASN A 203 -5.08 23.68 -11.49
C ASN A 203 -3.69 24.28 -11.69
N TYR A 204 -2.79 23.57 -12.36
CA TYR A 204 -1.48 24.10 -12.71
C TYR A 204 -1.64 25.34 -13.60
N GLU A 205 -2.43 25.25 -14.67
CA GLU A 205 -2.63 26.35 -15.64
C GLU A 205 -3.37 27.57 -15.06
N LYS A 206 -4.12 27.41 -13.96
CA LYS A 206 -4.74 28.57 -13.27
C LYS A 206 -3.72 29.44 -12.52
N ASN A 207 -2.69 28.82 -12.00
CA ASN A 207 -1.74 29.47 -11.08
C ASN A 207 -0.39 29.76 -11.73
N GLU A 208 -0.05 29.04 -12.80
CA GLU A 208 1.25 29.07 -13.47
C GLU A 208 1.07 29.33 -14.98
N ALA A 209 2.07 28.92 -15.76
CA ALA A 209 2.03 28.96 -17.22
C ALA A 209 1.23 27.76 -17.76
N LYS A 210 0.95 27.76 -19.09
CA LYS A 210 0.35 26.60 -19.73
C LYS A 210 1.21 25.35 -19.55
N TRP A 211 0.53 24.21 -19.42
CA TRP A 211 1.19 22.91 -19.34
C TRP A 211 2.09 22.66 -20.56
N HIS A 212 3.33 22.37 -20.31
CA HIS A 212 4.37 22.20 -21.36
C HIS A 212 5.32 21.04 -21.11
N PHE A 213 5.04 20.23 -20.06
CA PHE A 213 5.89 19.12 -19.66
C PHE A 213 5.71 17.92 -20.58
N LYS A 214 6.80 17.15 -20.77
CA LYS A 214 6.88 15.92 -21.55
C LYS A 214 7.91 15.00 -20.93
N GLY A 215 7.88 13.72 -21.38
CA GLY A 215 8.77 12.71 -20.83
C GLY A 215 8.46 12.39 -19.37
N ALA A 216 9.35 11.64 -18.73
CA ALA A 216 9.11 11.15 -17.38
C ALA A 216 9.28 12.24 -16.31
N GLY A 217 8.56 12.06 -15.19
CA GLY A 217 8.68 12.99 -14.08
C GLY A 217 7.74 12.70 -12.92
N PHE A 218 7.84 13.52 -11.88
CA PHE A 218 6.93 13.52 -10.73
C PHE A 218 5.97 14.70 -10.77
N ILE A 219 4.72 14.44 -10.44
CA ILE A 219 3.76 15.48 -10.11
C ILE A 219 3.50 15.41 -8.60
N LEU A 220 3.74 16.53 -7.92
CA LEU A 220 3.44 16.73 -6.51
C LEU A 220 2.23 17.64 -6.39
N VAL A 221 1.30 17.27 -5.52
CA VAL A 221 0.08 18.03 -5.24
C VAL A 221 0.04 18.33 -3.74
N ASN A 222 -0.25 19.57 -3.40
CA ASN A 222 -0.54 19.94 -2.03
C ASN A 222 -2.05 19.96 -1.81
N ASP A 223 -2.55 19.04 -0.99
CA ASP A 223 -3.99 18.86 -0.75
C ASP A 223 -4.64 20.02 0.01
N ASP A 224 -3.86 20.79 0.78
CA ASP A 224 -4.38 21.93 1.54
C ASP A 224 -4.49 23.21 0.68
N THR A 225 -3.54 23.40 -0.25
CA THR A 225 -3.46 24.63 -1.06
C THR A 225 -3.89 24.44 -2.52
N GLY A 226 -3.91 23.19 -3.00
CA GLY A 226 -4.11 22.88 -4.42
C GLY A 226 -2.90 23.22 -5.30
N GLU A 227 -1.76 23.58 -4.70
CA GLU A 227 -0.51 23.86 -5.40
C GLU A 227 0.01 22.59 -6.08
N ILE A 228 0.52 22.75 -7.30
CA ILE A 228 1.08 21.65 -8.09
C ILE A 228 2.50 21.98 -8.45
N VAL A 229 3.40 21.05 -8.17
CA VAL A 229 4.81 21.09 -8.56
C VAL A 229 5.10 19.91 -9.48
N VAL A 230 5.69 20.20 -10.63
CA VAL A 230 6.11 19.18 -11.60
C VAL A 230 7.64 19.15 -11.62
N LEU A 231 8.20 17.97 -11.43
CA LEU A 231 9.63 17.72 -11.49
C LEU A 231 9.91 16.86 -12.73
N SER A 232 10.52 17.43 -13.75
CA SER A 232 10.75 16.78 -15.05
C SER A 232 12.17 16.24 -15.18
N GLU A 233 12.30 15.02 -15.70
CA GLU A 233 13.61 14.46 -16.10
C GLU A 233 14.21 15.25 -17.26
N GLU A 234 13.39 15.70 -18.22
CA GLU A 234 13.85 16.47 -19.38
C GLU A 234 14.44 17.82 -18.96
N ALA A 235 13.88 18.45 -17.94
CA ALA A 235 14.42 19.67 -17.34
C ALA A 235 15.64 19.43 -16.43
N GLY A 236 15.96 18.18 -16.12
CA GLY A 236 17.06 17.81 -15.23
C GLY A 236 16.74 18.07 -13.74
N GLU A 237 15.47 18.18 -13.36
CA GLU A 237 15.04 18.42 -11.98
C GLU A 237 15.05 17.15 -11.16
N ILE A 238 14.91 16.00 -11.81
CA ILE A 238 15.11 14.66 -11.24
C ILE A 238 16.04 13.85 -12.14
N GLY A 239 16.76 12.89 -11.53
CA GLY A 239 17.58 11.95 -12.28
C GLY A 239 16.74 10.83 -12.90
N SER A 240 17.27 10.21 -13.97
CA SER A 240 16.64 9.04 -14.61
C SER A 240 16.56 7.80 -13.73
N ASP A 241 17.23 7.80 -12.60
CA ASP A 241 17.22 6.76 -11.56
C ASP A 241 16.15 6.97 -10.49
N GLY A 242 15.28 7.99 -10.64
CA GLY A 242 14.10 8.23 -9.82
C GLY A 242 14.40 8.75 -8.42
N LEU A 243 13.53 8.44 -7.46
CA LEU A 243 13.67 8.84 -6.07
C LEU A 243 14.41 7.78 -5.26
N HIS A 244 15.43 8.22 -4.52
CA HIS A 244 16.16 7.39 -3.58
C HIS A 244 15.70 7.63 -2.14
N LEU A 245 15.29 6.55 -1.47
CA LEU A 245 15.07 6.54 -0.04
C LEU A 245 16.37 6.12 0.66
N THR A 246 16.89 6.97 1.51
CA THR A 246 18.04 6.66 2.37
C THR A 246 17.53 6.38 3.78
N PHE A 247 17.85 5.22 4.31
CA PHE A 247 17.48 4.86 5.67
C PHE A 247 18.42 5.55 6.67
N THR A 248 17.88 5.90 7.84
CA THR A 248 18.70 6.36 8.96
C THR A 248 19.56 5.20 9.49
N GLU A 249 20.67 5.50 10.16
CA GLU A 249 21.51 4.49 10.81
C GLU A 249 20.68 3.58 11.75
N GLN A 250 19.74 4.16 12.48
CA GLN A 250 18.84 3.42 13.36
C GLN A 250 17.91 2.48 12.58
N GLY A 251 17.30 2.95 11.47
CA GLY A 251 16.44 2.13 10.62
C GLY A 251 17.22 0.97 9.99
N THR A 252 18.42 1.24 9.48
CA THR A 252 19.31 0.21 8.93
C THR A 252 19.66 -0.85 9.98
N ALA A 253 20.02 -0.44 11.19
CA ALA A 253 20.37 -1.36 12.26
C ALA A 253 19.18 -2.19 12.77
N GLN A 254 18.02 -1.56 12.94
CA GLN A 254 16.83 -2.21 13.50
C GLN A 254 16.17 -3.19 12.52
N PHE A 255 16.11 -2.82 11.24
CA PHE A 255 15.40 -3.60 10.22
C PHE A 255 16.32 -4.35 9.27
N ASN A 256 17.65 -4.29 9.48
CA ASN A 256 18.65 -4.90 8.60
C ASN A 256 18.45 -4.51 7.12
N LEU A 257 18.18 -3.23 6.89
CA LEU A 257 17.92 -2.69 5.56
C LEU A 257 19.23 -2.36 4.84
N THR A 258 19.15 -2.25 3.52
CA THR A 258 20.24 -1.69 2.70
C THR A 258 20.31 -0.17 2.86
N ASP A 259 21.44 0.44 2.51
CA ASP A 259 21.67 1.88 2.69
C ASP A 259 20.68 2.77 1.92
N SER A 260 20.11 2.26 0.84
CA SER A 260 19.12 2.98 0.03
C SER A 260 18.17 2.05 -0.70
N LEU A 261 16.99 2.55 -1.02
CA LEU A 261 15.98 1.91 -1.84
C LEU A 261 15.53 2.86 -2.95
N LEU A 262 15.39 2.33 -4.16
CA LEU A 262 14.79 3.06 -5.27
C LEU A 262 13.25 3.03 -5.12
N LEU A 263 12.63 4.20 -5.07
CA LEU A 263 11.17 4.34 -5.04
C LEU A 263 10.67 4.90 -6.37
N VAL A 264 9.71 4.23 -7.00
CA VAL A 264 9.27 4.55 -8.37
C VAL A 264 7.80 4.96 -8.47
N ILE A 265 6.93 4.75 -7.46
CA ILE A 265 5.49 4.75 -7.72
C ILE A 265 4.76 5.97 -7.14
N GLY A 266 4.77 6.17 -5.86
CA GLY A 266 4.04 7.26 -5.23
C GLY A 266 4.56 7.52 -3.82
N LEU A 267 4.30 8.71 -3.31
CA LEU A 267 4.78 9.11 -1.98
C LEU A 267 3.82 10.09 -1.31
N ILE A 268 3.83 10.05 0.02
CA ILE A 268 3.30 11.09 0.89
C ILE A 268 4.46 11.65 1.69
N LEU A 269 4.58 12.98 1.74
CA LEU A 269 5.65 13.63 2.47
C LEU A 269 5.21 13.91 3.91
N MET A 270 5.87 13.22 4.86
CA MET A 270 5.64 13.37 6.28
C MET A 270 6.84 14.06 6.95
N LYS A 271 6.60 14.76 8.04
CA LYS A 271 7.63 15.35 8.88
C LYS A 271 7.53 14.77 10.28
N PRO A 272 8.66 14.57 11.01
CA PRO A 272 8.60 14.29 12.43
C PRO A 272 7.90 15.44 13.17
N LEU A 273 7.00 15.12 14.11
CA LEU A 273 6.49 16.13 15.04
C LEU A 273 7.67 16.72 15.81
N LYS A 274 7.86 18.03 15.71
CA LYS A 274 8.83 18.72 16.57
C LYS A 274 8.31 18.63 18.00
N GLU A 275 9.03 17.93 18.86
CA GLU A 275 8.81 18.04 20.30
C GLU A 275 8.87 19.53 20.63
N ARG A 276 7.80 20.09 21.16
CA ARG A 276 7.87 21.39 21.80
C ARG A 276 8.76 21.17 23.04
N MET A 277 9.99 21.64 22.96
CA MET A 277 10.83 21.75 24.15
C MET A 277 10.06 22.62 25.13
N SER A 278 9.52 21.95 26.15
CA SER A 278 8.88 22.57 27.33
C SER A 278 9.92 23.19 28.25
#